data_11f50199ef5f1c86498418400fc86d11
#
_entry.id   11f50199ef5f1c86498418400fc86d11
#
_cell.length_a   1.000
_cell.length_b   1.000
_cell.length_c   1.000
_cell.angle_alpha   90.00
_cell.angle_beta   90.00
_cell.angle_gamma   90.00
#
_symmetry.space_group_name_H-M   'P 1'
#
loop_
_entity.id
_entity.type
_entity.pdbx_description
1 polymer ?
#
loop_
_entity_poly.entity_id
_entity_poly.type
_entity_poly.pdbx_seq_one_letter_code
_entity_poly.pdbx_strand_id
1 'polypeptide(L)'
;MTLRPLSFFCLLPLLVLEVHAQSAEQILQAARLSPTARPASLQAQIRGEGQPTPLRIKLKDRVISYCFSNPDQTLLLKLDQNRTRLLEKKGGTTNAVTGTHLHDEVRDSGVTYQDLSLGFLYWPLPILQGEETVKTRPAWKIDLQAPSDEPVYGVARVWIDKESGAILRIEGYDKKGLLLRRFEIISAQKIDGLWMLKQMRIESFEAGKPDPISRRYLEVLGKD
;
A
#
# COMPACT_ATOMS: atom_id res chain seq x y z
N MET A 1 14.98 -44.79 66.55
CA MET A 1 14.57 -43.38 66.36
C MET A 1 15.20 -42.93 65.03
N THR A 2 14.45 -43.10 63.95
CA THR A 2 14.94 -42.90 62.56
C THR A 2 14.29 -41.60 62.01
N LEU A 3 15.13 -40.57 61.81
CA LEU A 3 14.71 -39.33 61.15
C LEU A 3 14.64 -39.57 59.63
N ARG A 4 13.47 -39.26 59.01
CA ARG A 4 13.25 -39.16 57.56
C ARG A 4 13.60 -37.76 57.10
N PRO A 5 14.30 -37.56 55.97
CA PRO A 5 14.50 -36.25 55.39
C PRO A 5 13.25 -35.80 54.58
N LEU A 6 12.76 -34.58 54.84
CA LEU A 6 11.75 -33.88 54.03
C LEU A 6 12.43 -33.39 52.74
N SER A 7 12.00 -33.93 51.58
CA SER A 7 12.34 -33.41 50.27
C SER A 7 11.48 -32.19 49.96
N PHE A 8 12.09 -31.00 49.90
CA PHE A 8 11.48 -29.78 49.49
C PHE A 8 11.46 -29.75 47.96
N PHE A 9 10.28 -29.97 47.37
CA PHE A 9 10.08 -29.87 45.92
C PHE A 9 9.87 -28.39 45.59
N CYS A 10 10.90 -27.72 45.07
CA CYS A 10 10.83 -26.32 44.61
C CYS A 10 10.14 -26.30 43.26
N LEU A 11 8.81 -25.92 43.22
CA LEU A 11 8.08 -25.64 42.01
C LEU A 11 8.57 -24.32 41.44
N LEU A 12 9.41 -24.32 40.42
CA LEU A 12 9.69 -23.13 39.61
C LEU A 12 8.46 -22.86 38.73
N PRO A 13 7.89 -21.63 38.78
CA PRO A 13 6.84 -21.27 37.83
C PRO A 13 7.49 -21.09 36.44
N LEU A 14 7.04 -21.89 35.47
CA LEU A 14 7.33 -21.68 34.05
C LEU A 14 6.66 -20.35 33.64
N LEU A 15 7.45 -19.29 33.50
CA LEU A 15 7.04 -18.07 32.81
C LEU A 15 6.86 -18.42 31.33
N VAL A 16 5.63 -18.68 30.92
CA VAL A 16 5.25 -18.76 29.51
C VAL A 16 5.31 -17.33 28.97
N LEU A 17 6.38 -17.02 28.27
CA LEU A 17 6.45 -15.81 27.44
C LEU A 17 5.43 -15.98 26.29
N GLU A 18 4.24 -15.39 26.45
CA GLU A 18 3.32 -15.24 25.34
C GLU A 18 3.95 -14.34 24.29
N VAL A 19 4.51 -14.94 23.25
CA VAL A 19 4.90 -14.23 22.03
C VAL A 19 3.60 -13.80 21.35
N HIS A 20 3.17 -12.57 21.57
CA HIS A 20 2.03 -12.00 20.85
C HIS A 20 2.40 -11.87 19.37
N ALA A 21 1.89 -12.78 18.55
CA ALA A 21 1.98 -12.65 17.11
C ALA A 21 1.22 -11.39 16.68
N GLN A 22 1.88 -10.51 15.88
CA GLN A 22 1.23 -9.32 15.33
C GLN A 22 0.01 -9.71 14.50
N SER A 23 -1.13 -9.06 14.74
CA SER A 23 -2.32 -9.29 13.94
C SER A 23 -2.18 -8.62 12.56
N ALA A 24 -2.89 -9.15 11.55
CA ALA A 24 -2.91 -8.56 10.20
C ALA A 24 -3.29 -7.06 10.23
N GLU A 25 -4.24 -6.68 11.10
CA GLU A 25 -4.66 -5.27 11.25
C GLU A 25 -3.53 -4.39 11.83
N GLN A 26 -2.78 -4.86 12.82
CA GLN A 26 -1.65 -4.11 13.39
C GLN A 26 -0.56 -3.88 12.35
N ILE A 27 -0.22 -4.89 11.54
CA ILE A 27 0.77 -4.81 10.47
C ILE A 27 0.31 -3.79 9.42
N LEU A 28 -0.94 -3.86 8.98
CA LEU A 28 -1.53 -2.95 8.00
C LEU A 28 -1.59 -1.52 8.51
N GLN A 29 -1.99 -1.30 9.76
CA GLN A 29 -2.10 0.03 10.34
C GLN A 29 -0.74 0.76 10.34
N ALA A 30 0.34 0.06 10.67
CA ALA A 30 1.69 0.62 10.60
C ALA A 30 2.07 0.98 9.15
N ALA A 31 1.77 0.10 8.18
CA ALA A 31 2.08 0.30 6.77
C ALA A 31 1.27 1.45 6.13
N ARG A 32 -0.02 1.62 6.49
CA ARG A 32 -0.90 2.69 5.99
C ARG A 32 -0.36 4.09 6.27
N LEU A 33 0.24 4.32 7.42
CA LEU A 33 0.69 5.64 7.87
C LEU A 33 2.16 5.94 7.54
N SER A 34 2.94 4.91 7.21
CA SER A 34 4.37 5.01 6.91
C SER A 34 4.72 6.06 5.84
N PRO A 35 3.99 6.19 4.71
CA PRO A 35 4.34 7.14 3.66
C PRO A 35 4.32 8.61 4.07
N THR A 36 3.50 8.97 5.07
CA THR A 36 3.32 10.36 5.51
C THR A 36 3.95 10.69 6.86
N ALA A 37 4.79 9.78 7.38
CA ALA A 37 5.43 9.96 8.68
C ALA A 37 6.32 11.21 8.76
N ARG A 38 6.82 11.69 7.61
CA ARG A 38 7.59 12.95 7.52
C ARG A 38 7.16 13.78 6.32
N PRO A 39 7.12 15.12 6.46
CA PRO A 39 6.82 16.00 5.34
C PRO A 39 7.89 15.90 4.24
N ALA A 40 7.45 15.85 2.98
CA ALA A 40 8.33 15.89 1.82
C ALA A 40 7.63 16.54 0.62
N SER A 41 8.40 17.14 -0.28
CA SER A 41 7.97 17.57 -1.62
C SER A 41 8.91 16.95 -2.64
N LEU A 42 8.35 16.18 -3.57
CA LEU A 42 9.09 15.32 -4.48
C LEU A 42 8.66 15.60 -5.92
N GLN A 43 9.62 15.74 -6.82
CA GLN A 43 9.37 15.69 -8.25
C GLN A 43 9.19 14.23 -8.67
N ALA A 44 8.18 13.97 -9.47
CA ALA A 44 7.84 12.64 -9.95
C ALA A 44 7.25 12.65 -11.36
N GLN A 45 7.14 11.49 -11.96
CA GLN A 45 6.45 11.28 -13.22
C GLN A 45 5.78 9.91 -13.28
N ILE A 46 4.70 9.82 -14.06
CA ILE A 46 4.15 8.55 -14.50
C ILE A 46 4.67 8.30 -15.90
N ARG A 47 5.40 7.20 -16.09
CA ARG A 47 5.99 6.81 -17.36
C ARG A 47 5.37 5.52 -17.87
N GLY A 48 5.08 5.49 -19.17
CA GLY A 48 4.58 4.32 -19.89
C GLY A 48 4.95 4.41 -21.36
N GLU A 49 4.03 4.03 -22.22
CA GLU A 49 4.12 4.31 -23.66
C GLU A 49 3.77 5.80 -23.87
N GLY A 50 4.55 6.49 -24.72
CA GLY A 50 4.37 7.92 -24.99
C GLY A 50 5.12 8.85 -24.04
N GLN A 51 4.66 10.10 -23.96
CA GLN A 51 5.30 11.13 -23.14
C GLN A 51 5.00 10.90 -21.65
N PRO A 52 6.01 11.06 -20.79
CA PRO A 52 5.79 10.99 -19.35
C PRO A 52 4.81 12.05 -18.86
N THR A 53 3.97 11.71 -17.91
CA THR A 53 3.07 12.64 -17.21
C THR A 53 3.78 13.16 -15.95
N PRO A 54 4.30 14.40 -15.95
CA PRO A 54 4.99 14.94 -14.78
C PRO A 54 4.01 15.31 -13.68
N LEU A 55 4.43 15.11 -12.43
CA LEU A 55 3.69 15.52 -11.25
C LEU A 55 4.63 15.86 -10.09
N ARG A 56 4.10 16.57 -9.10
CA ARG A 56 4.74 16.76 -7.81
C ARG A 56 3.97 16.00 -6.75
N ILE A 57 4.66 15.23 -5.91
CA ILE A 57 4.08 14.52 -4.77
C ILE A 57 4.45 15.27 -3.50
N LYS A 58 3.45 15.72 -2.74
CA LYS A 58 3.66 16.35 -1.42
C LYS A 58 3.10 15.44 -0.34
N LEU A 59 3.90 15.21 0.69
CA LEU A 59 3.54 14.42 1.87
C LEU A 59 3.51 15.36 3.07
N LYS A 60 2.37 15.52 3.71
CA LYS A 60 2.23 16.36 4.91
C LYS A 60 0.94 16.04 5.65
N ASP A 61 1.00 15.97 6.97
CA ASP A 61 -0.16 15.88 7.87
C ASP A 61 -1.17 14.78 7.48
N ARG A 62 -0.67 13.59 7.15
CA ARG A 62 -1.46 12.45 6.66
C ARG A 62 -2.18 12.74 5.33
N VAL A 63 -1.66 13.63 4.53
CA VAL A 63 -2.16 13.90 3.19
C VAL A 63 -1.06 13.63 2.18
N ILE A 64 -1.39 12.85 1.14
CA ILE A 64 -0.58 12.73 -0.07
C ILE A 64 -1.24 13.59 -1.13
N SER A 65 -0.52 14.58 -1.65
CA SER A 65 -1.02 15.44 -2.72
C SER A 65 -0.28 15.10 -4.02
N TYR A 66 -1.02 14.69 -5.03
CA TYR A 66 -0.51 14.50 -6.40
C TYR A 66 -0.87 15.75 -7.20
N CYS A 67 0.12 16.59 -7.47
CA CYS A 67 -0.08 17.89 -8.13
C CYS A 67 0.39 17.79 -9.59
N PHE A 68 -0.52 17.97 -10.52
CA PHE A 68 -0.28 18.01 -11.95
C PHE A 68 -0.42 19.45 -12.45
N SER A 69 0.37 19.81 -13.45
CA SER A 69 0.28 21.09 -14.17
C SER A 69 -0.16 20.84 -15.63
N ASN A 70 -0.71 21.89 -16.26
CA ASN A 70 -1.10 21.93 -17.69
C ASN A 70 -2.07 20.79 -18.11
N PRO A 71 -3.35 20.86 -17.75
CA PRO A 71 -4.01 21.86 -16.88
C PRO A 71 -3.79 21.55 -15.39
N ASP A 72 -3.98 22.56 -14.53
CA ASP A 72 -3.83 22.37 -13.08
C ASP A 72 -4.87 21.42 -12.52
N GLN A 73 -4.39 20.36 -11.86
CA GLN A 73 -5.19 19.35 -11.17
C GLN A 73 -4.43 18.88 -9.95
N THR A 74 -5.09 18.78 -8.82
CA THR A 74 -4.48 18.23 -7.61
C THR A 74 -5.40 17.16 -7.03
N LEU A 75 -4.83 15.96 -6.81
CA LEU A 75 -5.50 14.89 -6.07
C LEU A 75 -5.00 14.92 -4.64
N LEU A 76 -5.92 15.00 -3.69
CA LEU A 76 -5.62 15.04 -2.26
C LEU A 76 -6.10 13.74 -1.63
N LEU A 77 -5.18 12.83 -1.37
CA LEU A 77 -5.44 11.61 -0.64
C LEU A 77 -5.26 11.87 0.86
N LYS A 78 -6.38 11.91 1.59
CA LYS A 78 -6.40 12.03 3.05
C LYS A 78 -6.39 10.64 3.67
N LEU A 79 -5.40 10.39 4.54
CA LEU A 79 -5.20 9.11 5.22
C LEU A 79 -5.68 9.23 6.66
N ASP A 80 -6.73 8.50 7.03
CA ASP A 80 -7.17 8.31 8.41
C ASP A 80 -6.73 6.92 8.91
N GLN A 81 -7.01 6.60 10.16
CA GLN A 81 -6.68 5.28 10.72
C GLN A 81 -7.47 4.15 10.02
N ASN A 82 -8.75 4.39 9.69
CA ASN A 82 -9.68 3.36 9.23
C ASN A 82 -10.23 3.60 7.82
N ARG A 83 -9.85 4.67 7.13
CA ARG A 83 -10.32 4.98 5.78
C ARG A 83 -9.40 5.95 5.05
N THR A 84 -9.53 5.97 3.72
CA THR A 84 -9.00 7.04 2.88
C THR A 84 -10.13 7.86 2.29
N ARG A 85 -9.79 9.08 1.88
CA ARG A 85 -10.66 9.94 1.06
C ARG A 85 -9.82 10.59 -0.03
N LEU A 86 -10.18 10.33 -1.27
CA LEU A 86 -9.58 11.00 -2.41
C LEU A 86 -10.45 12.18 -2.83
N LEU A 87 -9.85 13.36 -2.90
CA LEU A 87 -10.50 14.57 -3.37
C LEU A 87 -9.75 15.05 -4.61
N GLU A 88 -10.48 15.50 -5.62
CA GLU A 88 -9.92 16.16 -6.80
C GLU A 88 -10.19 17.66 -6.73
N LYS A 89 -9.13 18.46 -6.90
CA LYS A 89 -9.19 19.89 -7.07
C LYS A 89 -8.84 20.24 -8.51
N LYS A 90 -9.81 20.80 -9.25
CA LYS A 90 -9.68 21.18 -10.66
C LYS A 90 -10.55 22.38 -10.95
N GLY A 91 -10.04 23.37 -11.69
CA GLY A 91 -10.82 24.57 -12.07
C GLY A 91 -11.40 25.37 -10.89
N GLY A 92 -10.72 25.39 -9.73
CA GLY A 92 -11.18 26.11 -8.53
C GLY A 92 -12.18 25.32 -7.67
N THR A 93 -12.71 24.19 -8.12
CA THR A 93 -13.62 23.31 -7.37
C THR A 93 -12.86 22.17 -6.70
N THR A 94 -13.43 21.64 -5.61
CA THR A 94 -12.90 20.44 -4.93
C THR A 94 -14.04 19.46 -4.70
N ASN A 95 -13.93 18.28 -5.33
CA ASN A 95 -14.94 17.24 -5.28
C ASN A 95 -14.37 15.93 -4.73
N ALA A 96 -15.21 15.12 -4.10
CA ALA A 96 -14.83 13.77 -3.72
C ALA A 96 -14.81 12.87 -4.97
N VAL A 97 -13.76 12.04 -5.08
CA VAL A 97 -13.68 10.99 -6.12
C VAL A 97 -14.26 9.72 -5.52
N THR A 98 -15.39 9.28 -6.05
CA THR A 98 -16.14 8.11 -5.52
C THR A 98 -16.83 7.32 -6.64
N GLY A 99 -17.29 6.11 -6.32
CA GLY A 99 -18.04 5.27 -7.24
C GLY A 99 -17.25 4.88 -8.49
N THR A 100 -17.90 4.87 -9.62
CA THR A 100 -17.30 4.48 -10.90
C THR A 100 -16.16 5.39 -11.34
N HIS A 101 -16.16 6.67 -10.92
CA HIS A 101 -15.07 7.60 -11.23
C HIS A 101 -13.72 7.17 -10.66
N LEU A 102 -13.68 6.33 -9.63
CA LEU A 102 -12.43 5.75 -9.14
C LEU A 102 -11.70 4.91 -10.20
N HIS A 103 -12.42 4.32 -11.14
CA HIS A 103 -11.87 3.46 -12.19
C HIS A 103 -11.44 4.21 -13.45
N ASP A 104 -11.72 5.52 -13.53
CA ASP A 104 -11.25 6.36 -14.64
C ASP A 104 -9.75 6.58 -14.55
N GLU A 105 -9.11 6.77 -15.71
CA GLU A 105 -7.70 7.10 -15.78
C GLU A 105 -7.42 8.55 -15.38
N VAL A 106 -6.36 8.75 -14.61
CA VAL A 106 -5.86 10.08 -14.32
C VAL A 106 -5.05 10.57 -15.51
N ARG A 107 -5.57 11.52 -16.26
CA ARG A 107 -4.88 12.20 -17.38
C ARG A 107 -4.35 11.25 -18.47
N ASP A 108 -5.09 10.23 -18.79
CA ASP A 108 -4.72 9.19 -19.79
C ASP A 108 -3.33 8.56 -19.52
N SER A 109 -2.94 8.53 -18.24
CA SER A 109 -1.64 8.02 -17.82
C SER A 109 -1.57 6.49 -17.73
N GLY A 110 -2.71 5.79 -17.86
CA GLY A 110 -2.86 4.36 -17.58
C GLY A 110 -2.87 4.05 -16.08
N VAL A 111 -2.92 5.08 -15.22
CA VAL A 111 -3.07 4.97 -13.76
C VAL A 111 -4.44 5.53 -13.39
N THR A 112 -5.24 4.76 -12.64
CA THR A 112 -6.60 5.16 -12.26
C THR A 112 -6.61 5.96 -10.95
N TYR A 113 -7.73 6.64 -10.67
CA TYR A 113 -7.94 7.26 -9.36
C TYR A 113 -7.94 6.22 -8.25
N GLN A 114 -8.46 5.00 -8.50
CA GLN A 114 -8.39 3.89 -7.55
C GLN A 114 -6.95 3.52 -7.19
N ASP A 115 -6.04 3.49 -8.17
CA ASP A 115 -4.63 3.21 -7.95
C ASP A 115 -3.98 4.23 -7.01
N LEU A 116 -4.31 5.51 -7.17
CA LEU A 116 -3.77 6.59 -6.34
C LEU A 116 -4.49 6.74 -5.00
N SER A 117 -5.68 6.17 -4.86
CA SER A 117 -6.49 6.28 -3.62
C SER A 117 -5.95 5.43 -2.48
N LEU A 118 -5.17 4.37 -2.78
CA LEU A 118 -4.75 3.34 -1.83
C LEU A 118 -5.94 2.74 -1.05
N GLY A 119 -7.18 2.87 -1.57
CA GLY A 119 -8.41 2.51 -0.89
C GLY A 119 -8.47 1.05 -0.49
N PHE A 120 -7.91 0.16 -1.31
CA PHE A 120 -7.86 -1.28 -1.02
C PHE A 120 -7.05 -1.63 0.23
N LEU A 121 -6.11 -0.80 0.68
CA LEU A 121 -5.42 -1.02 1.96
C LEU A 121 -6.34 -0.88 3.17
N TYR A 122 -7.52 -0.30 2.99
CA TYR A 122 -8.52 -0.03 4.05
C TYR A 122 -9.75 -0.93 3.94
N TRP A 123 -9.72 -1.94 3.06
CA TRP A 123 -10.78 -2.92 2.99
C TRP A 123 -10.87 -3.73 4.29
N PRO A 124 -12.08 -4.16 4.66
CA PRO A 124 -12.30 -4.84 5.92
C PRO A 124 -11.71 -6.25 5.96
N LEU A 125 -11.68 -6.83 7.16
CA LEU A 125 -11.35 -8.22 7.42
C LEU A 125 -9.97 -8.66 6.84
N PRO A 126 -8.86 -7.99 7.22
CA PRO A 126 -7.55 -8.43 6.79
C PRO A 126 -7.22 -9.83 7.34
N ILE A 127 -6.78 -10.72 6.46
CA ILE A 127 -6.42 -12.09 6.78
C ILE A 127 -4.93 -12.29 6.52
N LEU A 128 -4.17 -12.61 7.58
CA LEU A 128 -2.76 -12.97 7.43
C LEU A 128 -2.66 -14.36 6.79
N GLN A 129 -2.15 -14.41 5.57
CA GLN A 129 -1.95 -15.65 4.79
C GLN A 129 -0.62 -16.33 5.11
N GLY A 130 0.27 -15.66 5.87
CA GLY A 130 1.59 -16.17 6.21
C GLY A 130 2.71 -15.23 5.75
N GLU A 131 3.84 -15.81 5.43
CA GLU A 131 5.05 -15.09 5.02
C GLU A 131 5.48 -15.52 3.61
N GLU A 132 6.04 -14.57 2.86
CA GLU A 132 6.59 -14.83 1.54
C GLU A 132 7.78 -13.90 1.29
N THR A 133 8.76 -14.35 0.49
CA THR A 133 9.88 -13.50 0.09
C THR A 133 9.54 -12.77 -1.20
N VAL A 134 9.50 -11.43 -1.15
CA VAL A 134 9.37 -10.58 -2.34
C VAL A 134 10.76 -10.08 -2.72
N LYS A 135 11.27 -10.55 -3.87
CA LYS A 135 12.68 -10.40 -4.25
C LYS A 135 13.59 -11.02 -3.18
N THR A 136 14.26 -10.19 -2.37
CA THR A 136 15.16 -10.66 -1.31
C THR A 136 14.66 -10.29 0.09
N ARG A 137 13.41 -9.76 0.19
CA ARG A 137 12.86 -9.21 1.44
C ARG A 137 11.80 -10.16 2.01
N PRO A 138 11.92 -10.61 3.26
CA PRO A 138 10.86 -11.35 3.93
C PRO A 138 9.67 -10.41 4.18
N ALA A 139 8.47 -10.84 3.82
CA ALA A 139 7.26 -10.03 3.90
C ALA A 139 6.10 -10.80 4.50
N TRP A 140 5.24 -10.08 5.23
CA TRP A 140 3.90 -10.54 5.59
C TRP A 140 3.02 -10.50 4.35
N LYS A 141 2.26 -11.57 4.11
CA LYS A 141 1.28 -11.67 3.03
C LYS A 141 -0.12 -11.59 3.63
N ILE A 142 -0.87 -10.56 3.25
CA ILE A 142 -2.18 -10.24 3.83
C ILE A 142 -3.20 -10.10 2.70
N ASP A 143 -4.34 -10.78 2.83
CA ASP A 143 -5.50 -10.63 1.96
C ASP A 143 -6.53 -9.71 2.60
N LEU A 144 -7.10 -8.80 1.79
CA LEU A 144 -8.18 -7.89 2.17
C LEU A 144 -9.38 -8.16 1.25
N GLN A 145 -10.54 -8.40 1.85
CA GLN A 145 -11.77 -8.64 1.11
C GLN A 145 -12.36 -7.31 0.62
N ALA A 146 -12.74 -7.27 -0.64
CA ALA A 146 -13.42 -6.11 -1.18
C ALA A 146 -14.79 -5.89 -0.51
N PRO A 147 -15.20 -4.64 -0.28
CA PRO A 147 -16.57 -4.32 0.12
C PRO A 147 -17.58 -4.85 -0.91
N SER A 148 -18.82 -5.10 -0.47
CA SER A 148 -19.86 -5.68 -1.34
C SER A 148 -20.24 -4.78 -2.51
N ASP A 149 -20.06 -3.47 -2.38
CA ASP A 149 -20.31 -2.44 -3.39
C ASP A 149 -19.12 -2.17 -4.31
N GLU A 150 -17.98 -2.86 -4.11
CA GLU A 150 -16.83 -2.79 -5.03
C GLU A 150 -17.19 -3.51 -6.35
N PRO A 151 -17.22 -2.79 -7.51
CA PRO A 151 -17.70 -3.37 -8.74
C PRO A 151 -16.71 -4.32 -9.43
N VAL A 152 -15.41 -4.10 -9.28
CA VAL A 152 -14.36 -4.73 -10.09
C VAL A 152 -13.61 -5.81 -9.31
N TYR A 153 -13.16 -5.48 -8.12
CA TYR A 153 -12.28 -6.35 -7.33
C TYR A 153 -13.06 -7.23 -6.34
N GLY A 154 -12.48 -8.39 -6.04
CA GLY A 154 -12.96 -9.29 -4.97
C GLY A 154 -11.98 -9.33 -3.79
N VAL A 155 -10.67 -9.28 -4.09
CA VAL A 155 -9.59 -9.37 -3.09
C VAL A 155 -8.44 -8.45 -3.48
N ALA A 156 -7.86 -7.77 -2.51
CA ALA A 156 -6.53 -7.19 -2.63
C ALA A 156 -5.54 -7.98 -1.76
N ARG A 157 -4.40 -8.35 -2.31
CA ARG A 157 -3.31 -9.02 -1.61
C ARG A 157 -2.13 -8.09 -1.46
N VAL A 158 -1.62 -7.97 -0.24
CA VAL A 158 -0.56 -7.01 0.10
C VAL A 158 0.63 -7.75 0.71
N TRP A 159 1.84 -7.41 0.27
CA TRP A 159 3.09 -7.86 0.88
C TRP A 159 3.76 -6.71 1.59
N ILE A 160 3.95 -6.85 2.89
CA ILE A 160 4.53 -5.83 3.78
C ILE A 160 5.86 -6.36 4.32
N ASP A 161 6.91 -5.62 4.06
CA ASP A 161 8.27 -5.94 4.52
C ASP A 161 8.33 -6.07 6.04
N LYS A 162 8.88 -7.16 6.53
CA LYS A 162 8.91 -7.47 7.97
C LYS A 162 9.86 -6.56 8.76
N GLU A 163 10.88 -6.03 8.12
CA GLU A 163 11.88 -5.20 8.78
C GLU A 163 11.51 -3.71 8.79
N SER A 164 11.06 -3.19 7.64
CA SER A 164 10.78 -1.76 7.48
C SER A 164 9.31 -1.38 7.60
N GLY A 165 8.38 -2.35 7.52
CA GLY A 165 6.95 -2.10 7.43
C GLY A 165 6.51 -1.50 6.09
N ALA A 166 7.40 -1.42 5.10
CA ALA A 166 7.07 -0.88 3.78
C ALA A 166 6.24 -1.86 2.96
N ILE A 167 5.29 -1.35 2.19
CA ILE A 167 4.55 -2.13 1.20
C ILE A 167 5.50 -2.43 0.04
N LEU A 168 5.72 -3.72 -0.28
CA LEU A 168 6.59 -4.16 -1.37
C LEU A 168 5.81 -4.47 -2.65
N ARG A 169 4.61 -5.06 -2.51
CA ARG A 169 3.75 -5.45 -3.62
C ARG A 169 2.29 -5.38 -3.18
N ILE A 170 1.41 -5.06 -4.13
CA ILE A 170 -0.04 -5.17 -4.01
C ILE A 170 -0.56 -5.81 -5.28
N GLU A 171 -1.49 -6.74 -5.15
CA GLU A 171 -2.19 -7.38 -6.25
C GLU A 171 -3.69 -7.28 -6.04
N GLY A 172 -4.41 -6.81 -7.05
CA GLY A 172 -5.87 -6.77 -7.09
C GLY A 172 -6.41 -7.89 -7.96
N TYR A 173 -7.31 -8.69 -7.39
CA TYR A 173 -7.97 -9.81 -8.06
C TYR A 173 -9.45 -9.53 -8.23
N ASP A 174 -10.04 -10.02 -9.33
CA ASP A 174 -11.48 -9.96 -9.53
C ASP A 174 -12.25 -10.90 -8.58
N LYS A 175 -13.59 -10.92 -8.70
CA LYS A 175 -14.47 -11.78 -7.90
C LYS A 175 -14.31 -13.28 -8.19
N LYS A 176 -13.59 -13.64 -9.28
CA LYS A 176 -13.27 -15.03 -9.66
C LYS A 176 -11.84 -15.42 -9.25
N GLY A 177 -11.10 -14.51 -8.63
CA GLY A 177 -9.69 -14.73 -8.22
C GLY A 177 -8.68 -14.56 -9.35
N LEU A 178 -9.04 -13.88 -10.44
CA LEU A 178 -8.13 -13.61 -11.55
C LEU A 178 -7.44 -12.27 -11.34
N LEU A 179 -6.11 -12.22 -11.55
CA LEU A 179 -5.30 -11.03 -11.37
C LEU A 179 -5.69 -9.97 -12.41
N LEU A 180 -5.98 -8.74 -11.94
CA LEU A 180 -6.30 -7.57 -12.77
C LEU A 180 -5.24 -6.47 -12.66
N ARG A 181 -4.65 -6.29 -11.49
CA ARG A 181 -3.73 -5.18 -11.20
C ARG A 181 -2.59 -5.61 -10.30
N ARG A 182 -1.38 -5.14 -10.58
CA ARG A 182 -0.21 -5.34 -9.72
C ARG A 182 0.57 -4.04 -9.55
N PHE A 183 0.92 -3.73 -8.31
CA PHE A 183 1.87 -2.69 -7.94
C PHE A 183 3.08 -3.36 -7.31
N GLU A 184 4.27 -2.99 -7.76
CA GLU A 184 5.50 -3.57 -7.20
C GLU A 184 6.57 -2.50 -7.06
N ILE A 185 7.15 -2.37 -5.87
CA ILE A 185 8.29 -1.51 -5.64
C ILE A 185 9.50 -2.10 -6.35
N ILE A 186 10.02 -1.36 -7.34
CA ILE A 186 11.18 -1.76 -8.12
C ILE A 186 12.46 -1.32 -7.42
N SER A 187 12.48 -0.09 -6.92
CA SER A 187 13.63 0.47 -6.22
C SER A 187 13.21 1.54 -5.22
N ALA A 188 14.05 1.72 -4.21
CA ALA A 188 14.00 2.79 -3.23
C ALA A 188 15.28 3.63 -3.28
N GLN A 189 15.22 4.85 -2.78
CA GLN A 189 16.35 5.78 -2.68
C GLN A 189 16.36 6.48 -1.32
N LYS A 190 17.51 6.97 -0.89
CA LYS A 190 17.60 7.82 0.29
C LYS A 190 17.45 9.29 -0.11
N ILE A 191 16.52 9.99 0.54
CA ILE A 191 16.32 11.44 0.46
C ILE A 191 16.37 11.95 1.89
N ASP A 192 17.28 12.87 2.19
CA ASP A 192 17.52 13.40 3.53
C ASP A 192 17.74 12.29 4.60
N GLY A 193 18.45 11.21 4.21
CA GLY A 193 18.73 10.06 5.08
C GLY A 193 17.58 9.05 5.22
N LEU A 194 16.43 9.30 4.63
CA LEU A 194 15.24 8.44 4.70
C LEU A 194 15.08 7.60 3.44
N TRP A 195 14.70 6.35 3.62
CA TRP A 195 14.29 5.50 2.50
C TRP A 195 12.92 5.94 1.98
N MET A 196 12.87 6.25 0.68
CA MET A 196 11.68 6.65 -0.03
C MET A 196 11.54 5.86 -1.33
N LEU A 197 10.33 5.79 -1.86
CA LEU A 197 10.08 5.24 -3.18
C LEU A 197 10.97 5.94 -4.22
N LYS A 198 11.68 5.17 -5.05
CA LYS A 198 12.31 5.66 -6.27
C LYS A 198 11.49 5.27 -7.49
N GLN A 199 11.09 4.01 -7.60
CA GLN A 199 10.31 3.53 -8.72
C GLN A 199 9.35 2.43 -8.29
N MET A 200 8.08 2.56 -8.69
CA MET A 200 7.02 1.57 -8.56
C MET A 200 6.51 1.21 -9.96
N ARG A 201 6.40 -0.08 -10.23
CA ARG A 201 5.78 -0.61 -11.44
C ARG A 201 4.30 -0.85 -11.18
N ILE A 202 3.46 -0.46 -12.13
CA ILE A 202 2.01 -0.65 -12.14
C ILE A 202 1.68 -1.42 -13.40
N GLU A 203 1.10 -2.61 -13.24
CA GLU A 203 0.74 -3.51 -14.33
C GLU A 203 -0.76 -3.75 -14.33
N SER A 204 -1.37 -3.74 -15.52
CA SER A 204 -2.76 -4.17 -15.75
C SER A 204 -2.78 -5.49 -16.46
N PHE A 205 -3.72 -6.36 -16.11
CA PHE A 205 -3.88 -7.68 -16.71
C PHE A 205 -5.29 -7.82 -17.28
N GLU A 206 -5.40 -8.56 -18.38
CA GLU A 206 -6.66 -9.12 -18.81
C GLU A 206 -6.94 -10.38 -17.98
N ALA A 207 -8.17 -10.52 -17.46
CA ALA A 207 -8.54 -11.64 -16.60
C ALA A 207 -8.18 -12.99 -17.23
N GLY A 208 -7.37 -13.79 -16.51
CA GLY A 208 -6.93 -15.11 -16.98
C GLY A 208 -5.73 -15.10 -17.94
N LYS A 209 -5.17 -13.94 -18.28
CA LYS A 209 -3.92 -13.86 -19.07
C LYS A 209 -2.71 -13.74 -18.13
N PRO A 210 -1.60 -14.44 -18.41
CA PRO A 210 -0.41 -14.39 -17.57
C PRO A 210 0.40 -13.10 -17.76
N ASP A 211 0.35 -12.52 -18.97
CA ASP A 211 1.12 -11.34 -19.34
C ASP A 211 0.34 -10.05 -19.12
N PRO A 212 0.97 -8.98 -18.63
CA PRO A 212 0.31 -7.69 -18.48
C PRO A 212 0.01 -7.07 -19.85
N ILE A 213 -1.20 -6.51 -19.99
CA ILE A 213 -1.62 -5.74 -21.18
C ILE A 213 -1.10 -4.31 -21.15
N SER A 214 -0.75 -3.79 -19.98
CA SER A 214 -0.08 -2.50 -19.86
C SER A 214 0.90 -2.48 -18.70
N ARG A 215 1.93 -1.65 -18.84
CA ARG A 215 2.95 -1.43 -17.80
C ARG A 215 3.26 0.05 -17.68
N ARG A 216 3.13 0.58 -16.46
CA ARG A 216 3.42 1.97 -16.11
C ARG A 216 4.41 2.01 -14.94
N TYR A 217 5.10 3.13 -14.80
CA TYR A 217 6.04 3.35 -13.71
C TYR A 217 5.76 4.71 -13.05
N LEU A 218 5.51 4.70 -11.75
CA LEU A 218 5.59 5.91 -10.94
C LEU A 218 7.04 6.06 -10.50
N GLU A 219 7.69 7.14 -10.94
CA GLU A 219 9.10 7.41 -10.69
C GLU A 219 9.25 8.70 -9.88
N VAL A 220 9.95 8.62 -8.76
CA VAL A 220 10.36 9.78 -7.97
C VAL A 220 11.75 10.20 -8.42
N LEU A 221 11.85 11.40 -8.99
CA LEU A 221 13.07 11.93 -9.61
C LEU A 221 14.00 12.57 -8.58
N GLY A 222 13.43 13.10 -7.49
CA GLY A 222 14.18 13.74 -6.43
C GLY A 222 13.32 14.64 -5.57
N LYS A 223 13.98 15.42 -4.70
CA LYS A 223 13.36 16.48 -3.91
C LYS A 223 13.01 17.67 -4.82
N ASP A 224 11.87 18.32 -4.52
CA ASP A 224 11.41 19.50 -5.22
C ASP A 224 12.10 20.76 -4.67
#